data_0eae9ae15699cb8a0ab8775c315df20f
#
_entry.id   0eae9ae15699cb8a0ab8775c315df20f
#
_cell.length_a   1.000
_cell.length_b   1.000
_cell.length_c   1.000
_cell.angle_alpha   90.00
_cell.angle_beta   90.00
_cell.angle_gamma   90.00
#
_symmetry.space_group_name_H-M   'P 1'
#
loop_
_entity.id
_entity.type
_entity.pdbx_description
1 polymer ?
#
loop_
_entity_poly.entity_id
_entity_poly.type
_entity_poly.pdbx_seq_one_letter_code
_entity_poly.pdbx_strand_id
1 'polypeptide(L)'
;LLGANLNRLPAAARARREIALTIDDGPDPEVTPRVLDLLDSAGTKASFFCIGSRARRSPALCREIVARGHRIENHGDSHSRAFATFGPRRIGADIAAAQHTLADITGQVPRFFRPTAGLRNPLLDPVLARLDLQLASWTRRPFDGREGDPQRVYQRLTSGLDAGDILLMHDGYAARTADGQPVILTVLPRLLATLRDHQLNPVTLPDPTS
;
A
#
# COMPACT_ATOMS: atom_id res chain seq x y z
N LEU A 1 -17.42 -16.81 -8.44
CA LEU A 1 -16.28 -17.10 -7.57
C LEU A 1 -15.41 -15.85 -7.49
N LEU A 2 -15.05 -15.40 -6.29
CA LEU A 2 -14.10 -14.30 -6.09
C LEU A 2 -12.69 -14.83 -6.36
N GLY A 3 -11.90 -14.09 -7.15
CA GLY A 3 -10.51 -14.44 -7.47
C GLY A 3 -9.56 -14.41 -6.27
N ALA A 4 -8.32 -14.79 -6.50
CA ALA A 4 -7.28 -14.82 -5.47
C ALA A 4 -7.08 -13.43 -4.85
N ASN A 5 -7.06 -13.37 -3.52
CA ASN A 5 -6.81 -12.15 -2.76
C ASN A 5 -5.64 -12.39 -1.82
N LEU A 6 -4.55 -11.66 -2.03
CA LEU A 6 -3.42 -11.70 -1.10
C LEU A 6 -3.78 -10.88 0.14
N ASN A 7 -4.26 -11.54 1.18
CA ASN A 7 -4.59 -10.91 2.46
C ASN A 7 -3.61 -11.26 3.58
N ARG A 8 -2.71 -12.22 3.34
CA ARG A 8 -1.63 -12.64 4.23
C ARG A 8 -0.47 -13.17 3.38
N LEU A 9 0.75 -13.00 3.83
CA LEU A 9 1.91 -13.55 3.12
C LEU A 9 1.90 -15.09 3.11
N PRO A 10 2.49 -15.73 2.07
CA PRO A 10 2.58 -17.19 1.97
C PRO A 10 3.30 -17.84 3.15
N ALA A 11 3.10 -19.14 3.34
CA ALA A 11 3.70 -19.92 4.44
C ALA A 11 5.23 -19.81 4.45
N ALA A 12 5.88 -19.82 3.29
CA ALA A 12 7.33 -19.66 3.19
C ALA A 12 7.83 -18.31 3.74
N ALA A 13 7.12 -17.21 3.46
CA ALA A 13 7.43 -15.90 4.01
C ALA A 13 7.23 -15.86 5.53
N ARG A 14 6.16 -16.50 6.03
CA ARG A 14 5.90 -16.65 7.47
C ARG A 14 7.02 -17.42 8.18
N ALA A 15 7.53 -18.48 7.57
CA ALA A 15 8.65 -19.25 8.11
C ALA A 15 9.93 -18.40 8.24
N ARG A 16 10.12 -17.40 7.35
CA ARG A 16 11.22 -16.42 7.43
C ARG A 16 10.91 -15.22 8.32
N ARG A 17 9.80 -15.27 9.07
CA ARG A 17 9.30 -14.18 9.94
C ARG A 17 9.09 -12.87 9.21
N GLU A 18 8.71 -12.94 7.91
CA GLU A 18 8.45 -11.78 7.09
C GLU A 18 7.04 -11.20 7.36
N ILE A 19 6.95 -9.89 7.25
CA ILE A 19 5.69 -9.13 7.21
C ILE A 19 5.77 -8.13 6.05
N ALA A 20 4.65 -7.77 5.44
CA ALA A 20 4.65 -6.74 4.40
C ALA A 20 4.19 -5.39 4.95
N LEU A 21 4.97 -4.34 4.68
CA LEU A 21 4.52 -2.96 4.85
C LEU A 21 3.90 -2.48 3.54
N THR A 22 2.66 -2.00 3.60
CA THR A 22 1.99 -1.40 2.45
C THR A 22 1.48 -0.01 2.78
N ILE A 23 1.64 0.92 1.84
CA ILE A 23 1.33 2.34 2.02
C ILE A 23 0.48 2.80 0.85
N ASP A 24 -0.72 3.29 1.14
CA ASP A 24 -1.74 3.65 0.16
C ASP A 24 -1.86 5.16 -0.04
N ASP A 25 -2.50 5.54 -1.14
CA ASP A 25 -2.94 6.89 -1.50
C ASP A 25 -1.83 7.84 -1.99
N GLY A 26 -0.58 7.44 -1.99
CA GLY A 26 0.54 8.25 -2.50
C GLY A 26 0.59 8.39 -4.04
N PRO A 27 1.64 9.05 -4.57
CA PRO A 27 2.61 9.81 -3.81
C PRO A 27 2.04 11.14 -3.29
N ASP A 28 2.45 11.53 -2.10
CA ASP A 28 2.17 12.84 -1.52
C ASP A 28 3.47 13.64 -1.38
N PRO A 29 3.58 14.84 -2.00
CA PRO A 29 4.85 15.58 -2.04
C PRO A 29 5.41 16.00 -0.67
N GLU A 30 4.54 16.14 0.35
CA GLU A 30 4.96 16.53 1.70
C GLU A 30 5.27 15.33 2.60
N VAL A 31 4.54 14.24 2.41
CA VAL A 31 4.57 13.10 3.35
C VAL A 31 5.45 11.96 2.83
N THR A 32 5.32 11.59 1.56
CA THR A 32 6.05 10.44 0.99
C THR A 32 7.56 10.55 1.15
N PRO A 33 8.24 11.70 0.90
CA PRO A 33 9.69 11.80 1.09
C PRO A 33 10.11 11.49 2.52
N ARG A 34 9.37 12.00 3.52
CA ARG A 34 9.63 11.77 4.95
C ARG A 34 9.41 10.30 5.33
N VAL A 35 8.41 9.64 4.75
CA VAL A 35 8.19 8.21 4.92
C VAL A 35 9.36 7.40 4.34
N LEU A 36 9.86 7.76 3.17
CA LEU A 36 11.02 7.13 2.54
C LEU A 36 12.27 7.26 3.42
N ASP A 37 12.52 8.45 3.99
CA ASP A 37 13.66 8.68 4.88
C ASP A 37 13.58 7.82 6.16
N LEU A 38 12.39 7.65 6.73
CA LEU A 38 12.17 6.78 7.89
C LEU A 38 12.40 5.29 7.54
N LEU A 39 11.95 4.84 6.38
CA LEU A 39 12.15 3.47 5.91
C LEU A 39 13.64 3.19 5.63
N ASP A 40 14.34 4.11 4.97
CA ASP A 40 15.78 3.99 4.71
C ASP A 40 16.60 3.97 5.98
N SER A 41 16.27 4.83 6.95
CA SER A 41 16.94 4.85 8.27
C SER A 41 16.81 3.53 9.03
N ALA A 42 15.74 2.77 8.76
CA ALA A 42 15.51 1.45 9.34
C ALA A 42 15.97 0.28 8.43
N GLY A 43 16.56 0.57 7.26
CA GLY A 43 16.94 -0.47 6.28
C GLY A 43 15.76 -1.27 5.74
N THR A 44 14.56 -0.69 5.73
CA THR A 44 13.29 -1.37 5.46
C THR A 44 12.72 -0.98 4.10
N LYS A 45 12.08 -1.95 3.41
CA LYS A 45 11.38 -1.68 2.15
C LYS A 45 9.88 -1.92 2.29
N ALA A 46 9.09 -1.21 1.47
CA ALA A 46 7.63 -1.23 1.49
C ALA A 46 7.05 -1.26 0.07
N SER A 47 5.77 -1.64 -0.06
CA SER A 47 5.00 -1.52 -1.31
C SER A 47 4.05 -0.33 -1.22
N PHE A 48 4.17 0.59 -2.17
CA PHE A 48 3.35 1.80 -2.25
C PHE A 48 2.25 1.61 -3.29
N PHE A 49 1.01 1.61 -2.86
CA PHE A 49 -0.16 1.61 -3.73
C PHE A 49 -0.47 3.04 -4.15
N CYS A 50 0.04 3.41 -5.32
CA CYS A 50 -0.01 4.78 -5.82
C CYS A 50 -1.25 5.03 -6.67
N ILE A 51 -1.83 6.22 -6.50
CA ILE A 51 -2.93 6.73 -7.32
C ILE A 51 -2.36 7.29 -8.62
N GLY A 52 -2.83 6.81 -9.79
CA GLY A 52 -2.32 7.22 -11.09
C GLY A 52 -2.37 8.74 -11.33
N SER A 53 -3.47 9.39 -10.97
CA SER A 53 -3.57 10.86 -11.09
C SER A 53 -2.59 11.62 -10.19
N ARG A 54 -2.20 11.08 -9.05
CA ARG A 54 -1.15 11.66 -8.18
C ARG A 54 0.25 11.39 -8.75
N ALA A 55 0.47 10.19 -9.26
CA ALA A 55 1.73 9.83 -9.91
C ALA A 55 2.06 10.76 -11.08
N ARG A 56 1.06 11.09 -11.92
CA ARG A 56 1.24 12.07 -13.01
C ARG A 56 1.63 13.46 -12.53
N ARG A 57 1.17 13.89 -11.35
CA ARG A 57 1.55 15.19 -10.77
C ARG A 57 2.93 15.18 -10.11
N SER A 58 3.41 14.01 -9.71
CA SER A 58 4.68 13.86 -8.99
C SER A 58 5.53 12.71 -9.54
N PRO A 59 5.86 12.71 -10.84
CA PRO A 59 6.55 11.58 -11.49
C PRO A 59 7.98 11.38 -10.95
N ALA A 60 8.65 12.43 -10.54
CA ALA A 60 9.97 12.34 -9.92
C ALA A 60 9.93 11.55 -8.60
N LEU A 61 8.89 11.77 -7.80
CA LEU A 61 8.71 11.07 -6.53
C LEU A 61 8.41 9.58 -6.72
N CYS A 62 7.64 9.20 -7.76
CA CYS A 62 7.45 7.80 -8.11
C CYS A 62 8.78 7.13 -8.49
N ARG A 63 9.63 7.80 -9.29
CA ARG A 63 10.98 7.29 -9.61
C ARG A 63 11.85 7.16 -8.37
N GLU A 64 11.75 8.10 -7.44
CA GLU A 64 12.47 8.07 -6.17
C GLU A 64 12.08 6.88 -5.30
N ILE A 65 10.78 6.58 -5.17
CA ILE A 65 10.26 5.40 -4.45
C ILE A 65 10.96 4.13 -4.99
N VAL A 66 10.99 3.97 -6.32
CA VAL A 66 11.61 2.80 -6.96
C VAL A 66 13.15 2.81 -6.81
N ALA A 67 13.80 3.95 -7.00
CA ALA A 67 15.26 4.10 -6.88
C ALA A 67 15.75 3.76 -5.45
N ARG A 68 14.93 4.00 -4.43
CA ARG A 68 15.20 3.62 -3.04
C ARG A 68 14.86 2.14 -2.74
N GLY A 69 14.50 1.33 -3.76
CA GLY A 69 14.26 -0.12 -3.65
C GLY A 69 12.88 -0.51 -3.11
N HIS A 70 11.92 0.39 -3.10
CA HIS A 70 10.52 0.09 -2.79
C HIS A 70 9.78 -0.38 -4.05
N ARG A 71 8.61 -0.97 -3.89
CA ARG A 71 7.73 -1.32 -5.02
C ARG A 71 6.60 -0.32 -5.16
N ILE A 72 6.20 -0.07 -6.40
CA ILE A 72 4.98 0.68 -6.71
C ILE A 72 3.93 -0.29 -7.22
N GLU A 73 2.72 -0.18 -6.65
CA GLU A 73 1.55 -0.99 -6.96
C GLU A 73 0.35 -0.08 -7.30
N ASN A 74 -0.69 -0.66 -7.90
CA ASN A 74 -1.80 0.07 -8.49
C ASN A 74 -2.93 0.35 -7.48
N HIS A 75 -3.25 1.64 -7.25
CA HIS A 75 -4.39 2.07 -6.42
C HIS A 75 -5.53 2.75 -7.22
N GLY A 76 -5.64 2.43 -8.52
CA GLY A 76 -6.55 3.09 -9.45
C GLY A 76 -6.07 4.47 -9.88
N ASP A 77 -6.75 5.04 -10.87
CA ASP A 77 -6.38 6.36 -11.38
C ASP A 77 -7.11 7.50 -10.68
N SER A 78 -8.41 7.34 -10.51
CA SER A 78 -9.28 8.40 -9.98
C SER A 78 -9.43 8.42 -8.46
N HIS A 79 -9.14 7.31 -7.80
CA HIS A 79 -9.41 7.09 -6.37
C HIS A 79 -10.85 7.46 -5.98
N SER A 80 -11.82 7.11 -6.84
CA SER A 80 -13.22 7.48 -6.65
C SER A 80 -13.85 6.72 -5.47
N ARG A 81 -14.55 7.42 -4.58
CA ARG A 81 -15.36 6.80 -3.51
C ARG A 81 -16.51 5.94 -4.05
N ALA A 82 -16.93 6.20 -5.30
CA ALA A 82 -17.95 5.43 -5.99
C ALA A 82 -17.37 4.21 -6.74
N PHE A 83 -16.08 3.89 -6.60
CA PHE A 83 -15.42 2.80 -7.34
C PHE A 83 -16.19 1.47 -7.24
N ALA A 84 -16.70 1.13 -6.06
CA ALA A 84 -17.45 -0.11 -5.85
C ALA A 84 -18.77 -0.20 -6.64
N THR A 85 -19.29 0.91 -7.16
CA THR A 85 -20.52 0.96 -7.98
C THR A 85 -20.25 1.02 -9.49
N PHE A 86 -18.96 1.03 -9.91
CA PHE A 86 -18.62 1.10 -11.32
C PHE A 86 -18.93 -0.19 -12.05
N GLY A 87 -19.38 -0.09 -13.29
CA GLY A 87 -19.45 -1.22 -14.20
C GLY A 87 -18.06 -1.66 -14.68
N PRO A 88 -17.94 -2.87 -15.27
CA PRO A 88 -16.63 -3.48 -15.56
C PRO A 88 -15.78 -2.67 -16.54
N ARG A 89 -16.40 -1.99 -17.51
CA ARG A 89 -15.67 -1.12 -18.45
C ARG A 89 -15.00 0.07 -17.72
N ARG A 90 -15.72 0.70 -16.80
CA ARG A 90 -15.20 1.84 -16.04
C ARG A 90 -14.14 1.41 -15.02
N ILE A 91 -14.33 0.27 -14.35
CA ILE A 91 -13.32 -0.35 -13.48
C ILE A 91 -12.04 -0.60 -14.30
N GLY A 92 -12.17 -1.27 -15.46
CA GLY A 92 -11.03 -1.59 -16.31
C GLY A 92 -10.29 -0.34 -16.81
N ALA A 93 -11.03 0.69 -17.25
CA ALA A 93 -10.43 1.94 -17.70
C ALA A 93 -9.66 2.67 -16.58
N ASP A 94 -10.22 2.73 -15.37
CA ASP A 94 -9.58 3.39 -14.22
C ASP A 94 -8.29 2.66 -13.80
N ILE A 95 -8.34 1.33 -13.70
CA ILE A 95 -7.17 0.53 -13.32
C ILE A 95 -6.11 0.56 -14.43
N ALA A 96 -6.50 0.41 -15.70
CA ALA A 96 -5.56 0.43 -16.82
C ALA A 96 -4.85 1.79 -16.96
N ALA A 97 -5.56 2.90 -16.75
CA ALA A 97 -4.97 4.24 -16.78
C ALA A 97 -3.87 4.40 -15.72
N ALA A 98 -4.11 3.93 -14.49
CA ALA A 98 -3.09 3.92 -13.45
C ALA A 98 -1.93 2.97 -13.81
N GLN A 99 -2.23 1.78 -14.33
CA GLN A 99 -1.23 0.77 -14.71
C GLN A 99 -0.23 1.33 -15.72
N HIS A 100 -0.73 1.94 -16.81
CA HIS A 100 0.13 2.56 -17.82
C HIS A 100 0.93 3.73 -17.23
N THR A 101 0.27 4.63 -16.48
CA THR A 101 0.94 5.78 -15.87
C THR A 101 2.10 5.35 -14.97
N LEU A 102 1.89 4.38 -14.09
CA LEU A 102 2.90 3.92 -13.15
C LEU A 102 4.05 3.21 -13.87
N ALA A 103 3.73 2.35 -14.85
CA ALA A 103 4.74 1.65 -15.64
C ALA A 103 5.58 2.63 -16.47
N ASP A 104 4.96 3.60 -17.14
CA ASP A 104 5.65 4.60 -17.95
C ASP A 104 6.60 5.48 -17.12
N ILE A 105 6.17 5.86 -15.92
CA ILE A 105 6.98 6.72 -15.04
C ILE A 105 8.17 5.97 -14.44
N THR A 106 7.97 4.70 -14.05
CA THR A 106 8.91 3.99 -13.19
C THR A 106 9.72 2.90 -13.92
N GLY A 107 9.26 2.46 -15.08
CA GLY A 107 9.79 1.28 -15.77
C GLY A 107 9.41 -0.04 -15.09
N GLN A 108 8.64 -0.01 -13.99
CA GLN A 108 8.13 -1.20 -13.30
C GLN A 108 6.64 -1.35 -13.53
N VAL A 109 6.22 -2.55 -13.92
CA VAL A 109 4.80 -2.88 -14.09
C VAL A 109 4.23 -3.31 -12.73
N PRO A 110 3.24 -2.59 -12.16
CA PRO A 110 2.56 -3.02 -10.94
C PRO A 110 1.97 -4.42 -11.09
N ARG A 111 2.06 -5.22 -10.04
CA ARG A 111 1.58 -6.61 -10.02
C ARG A 111 0.35 -6.77 -9.15
N PHE A 112 0.12 -5.84 -8.25
CA PHE A 112 -1.02 -5.85 -7.35
C PHE A 112 -1.91 -4.64 -7.57
N PHE A 113 -3.20 -4.87 -7.35
CA PHE A 113 -4.20 -3.82 -7.28
C PHE A 113 -4.85 -3.81 -5.89
N ARG A 114 -5.11 -2.62 -5.37
CA ARG A 114 -5.92 -2.42 -4.16
C ARG A 114 -7.02 -1.41 -4.46
N PRO A 115 -8.31 -1.76 -4.24
CA PRO A 115 -9.41 -0.84 -4.49
C PRO A 115 -9.50 0.23 -3.41
N THR A 116 -9.99 1.40 -3.77
CA THR A 116 -10.29 2.51 -2.85
C THR A 116 -11.08 2.00 -1.63
N ALA A 117 -10.61 2.32 -0.43
CA ALA A 117 -11.17 1.90 0.86
C ALA A 117 -11.29 0.37 1.05
N GLY A 118 -10.67 -0.43 0.18
CA GLY A 118 -10.77 -1.90 0.19
C GLY A 118 -12.13 -2.44 -0.26
N LEU A 119 -12.98 -1.61 -0.86
CA LEU A 119 -14.31 -2.01 -1.29
C LEU A 119 -14.24 -2.87 -2.56
N ARG A 120 -14.54 -4.16 -2.41
CA ARG A 120 -14.60 -5.09 -3.55
C ARG A 120 -15.92 -4.94 -4.29
N ASN A 121 -15.81 -4.99 -5.61
CA ASN A 121 -16.94 -5.11 -6.52
C ASN A 121 -16.91 -6.52 -7.13
N PRO A 122 -18.05 -7.25 -7.22
CA PRO A 122 -18.08 -8.61 -7.81
C PRO A 122 -17.55 -8.68 -9.26
N LEU A 123 -17.55 -7.54 -9.96
CA LEU A 123 -17.06 -7.45 -11.35
C LEU A 123 -15.54 -7.18 -11.43
N LEU A 124 -14.86 -7.01 -10.30
CA LEU A 124 -13.44 -6.64 -10.25
C LEU A 124 -12.53 -7.78 -10.69
N ASP A 125 -12.76 -9.00 -10.21
CA ASP A 125 -11.85 -10.13 -10.43
C ASP A 125 -11.64 -10.46 -11.92
N PRO A 126 -12.68 -10.50 -12.78
CA PRO A 126 -12.47 -10.68 -14.24
C PRO A 126 -11.68 -9.54 -14.89
N VAL A 127 -11.77 -8.33 -14.36
CA VAL A 127 -11.02 -7.18 -14.86
C VAL A 127 -9.55 -7.31 -14.48
N LEU A 128 -9.25 -7.66 -13.23
CA LEU A 128 -7.88 -7.86 -12.77
C LEU A 128 -7.18 -8.98 -13.55
N ALA A 129 -7.87 -10.10 -13.79
CA ALA A 129 -7.34 -11.20 -14.58
C ALA A 129 -6.94 -10.78 -16.02
N ARG A 130 -7.69 -9.87 -16.65
CA ARG A 130 -7.35 -9.33 -17.99
C ARG A 130 -6.16 -8.37 -17.97
N LEU A 131 -5.89 -7.75 -16.82
CA LEU A 131 -4.81 -6.78 -16.64
C LEU A 131 -3.56 -7.42 -16.00
N ASP A 132 -3.56 -8.73 -15.79
CA ASP A 132 -2.50 -9.49 -15.10
C ASP A 132 -2.18 -8.90 -13.71
N LEU A 133 -3.23 -8.56 -12.96
CA LEU A 133 -3.14 -8.00 -11.62
C LEU A 133 -3.77 -8.93 -10.59
N GLN A 134 -3.12 -9.07 -9.44
CA GLN A 134 -3.67 -9.74 -8.27
C GLN A 134 -4.25 -8.72 -7.27
N LEU A 135 -5.38 -9.06 -6.66
CA LEU A 135 -5.93 -8.27 -5.56
C LEU A 135 -5.06 -8.41 -4.32
N ALA A 136 -4.68 -7.28 -3.69
CA ALA A 136 -4.02 -7.28 -2.39
C ALA A 136 -4.85 -6.54 -1.34
N SER A 137 -5.06 -7.21 -0.22
CA SER A 137 -5.69 -6.64 0.98
C SER A 137 -4.66 -6.51 2.12
N TRP A 138 -5.11 -6.61 3.36
CA TRP A 138 -4.30 -6.47 4.56
C TRP A 138 -4.84 -7.38 5.67
N THR A 139 -4.02 -7.64 6.66
CA THR A 139 -4.42 -8.25 7.94
C THR A 139 -4.62 -7.19 9.02
N ARG A 140 -3.90 -6.06 8.93
CA ARG A 140 -3.93 -4.98 9.92
C ARG A 140 -4.32 -3.66 9.27
N ARG A 141 -5.44 -3.08 9.72
CA ARG A 141 -5.95 -1.78 9.27
C ARG A 141 -6.00 -0.79 10.44
N PRO A 142 -5.15 0.24 10.44
CA PRO A 142 -5.05 1.19 11.56
C PRO A 142 -6.13 2.28 11.51
N PHE A 143 -6.81 2.48 10.36
CA PHE A 143 -7.73 3.59 10.09
C PHE A 143 -7.07 4.97 10.14
N ASP A 144 -5.78 5.05 9.90
CA ASP A 144 -4.94 6.25 9.92
C ASP A 144 -5.30 7.33 8.89
N GLY A 145 -6.19 7.06 7.94
CA GLY A 145 -6.84 8.08 7.10
C GLY A 145 -7.93 8.89 7.83
N ARG A 146 -8.31 8.49 9.07
CA ARG A 146 -9.37 9.15 9.86
C ARG A 146 -9.01 9.29 11.36
N GLU A 147 -8.19 8.41 11.86
CA GLU A 147 -7.74 8.37 13.26
C GLU A 147 -6.44 9.15 13.38
N GLY A 148 -6.48 10.28 14.06
CA GLY A 148 -5.31 11.14 14.31
C GLY A 148 -4.58 10.84 15.62
N ASP A 149 -5.11 9.95 16.48
CA ASP A 149 -4.43 9.53 17.71
C ASP A 149 -3.36 8.48 17.39
N PRO A 150 -2.05 8.84 17.51
CA PRO A 150 -0.97 7.91 17.18
C PRO A 150 -0.99 6.64 18.03
N GLN A 151 -1.46 6.72 19.27
CA GLN A 151 -1.50 5.57 20.17
C GLN A 151 -2.53 4.55 19.70
N ARG A 152 -3.72 4.99 19.28
CA ARG A 152 -4.76 4.12 18.75
C ARG A 152 -4.37 3.49 17.42
N VAL A 153 -3.76 4.28 16.51
CA VAL A 153 -3.23 3.79 15.23
C VAL A 153 -2.18 2.71 15.47
N TYR A 154 -1.21 2.99 16.34
CA TYR A 154 -0.15 2.05 16.71
C TYR A 154 -0.72 0.75 17.30
N GLN A 155 -1.64 0.83 18.26
CA GLN A 155 -2.26 -0.33 18.88
C GLN A 155 -2.97 -1.24 17.86
N ARG A 156 -3.70 -0.66 16.90
CA ARG A 156 -4.37 -1.43 15.84
C ARG A 156 -3.40 -2.15 14.90
N LEU A 157 -2.21 -1.58 14.69
CA LEU A 157 -1.16 -2.22 13.89
C LEU A 157 -0.47 -3.36 14.65
N THR A 158 -0.27 -3.20 15.97
CA THR A 158 0.59 -4.09 16.75
C THR A 158 -0.15 -5.12 17.60
N SER A 159 -1.45 -4.95 17.87
CA SER A 159 -2.24 -5.91 18.64
C SER A 159 -2.32 -7.26 17.92
N GLY A 160 -1.67 -8.30 18.50
CA GLY A 160 -1.59 -9.64 17.91
C GLY A 160 -0.81 -9.70 16.59
N LEU A 161 0.17 -8.81 16.41
CA LEU A 161 1.07 -8.79 15.27
C LEU A 161 1.85 -10.09 15.15
N ASP A 162 1.88 -10.69 13.96
CA ASP A 162 2.53 -11.96 13.71
C ASP A 162 3.16 -12.03 12.31
N ALA A 163 4.07 -12.96 12.13
CA ALA A 163 4.68 -13.26 10.84
C ALA A 163 3.62 -13.56 9.75
N GLY A 164 3.82 -13.02 8.57
CA GLY A 164 2.89 -13.12 7.46
C GLY A 164 1.82 -12.04 7.43
N ASP A 165 1.77 -11.14 8.42
CA ASP A 165 0.84 -10.02 8.38
C ASP A 165 1.17 -9.06 7.23
N ILE A 166 0.13 -8.45 6.66
CA ILE A 166 0.21 -7.34 5.71
C ILE A 166 -0.36 -6.11 6.41
N LEU A 167 0.49 -5.11 6.63
CA LEU A 167 0.14 -3.90 7.34
C LEU A 167 -0.23 -2.80 6.34
N LEU A 168 -1.37 -2.17 6.56
CA LEU A 168 -1.82 -1.01 5.79
C LEU A 168 -1.51 0.26 6.54
N MET A 169 -0.96 1.25 5.85
CA MET A 169 -0.84 2.65 6.28
C MET A 169 -1.12 3.57 5.09
N HIS A 170 -1.22 4.88 5.34
CA HIS A 170 -1.47 5.86 4.29
C HIS A 170 -0.49 7.03 4.39
N ASP A 171 0.19 7.37 3.28
CA ASP A 171 0.97 8.60 3.15
C ASP A 171 0.13 9.72 2.50
N GLY A 172 -0.78 9.38 1.60
CA GLY A 172 -1.81 10.29 1.13
C GLY A 172 -3.06 10.24 2.00
N TYR A 173 -3.74 11.38 2.16
CA TYR A 173 -4.95 11.49 2.99
C TYR A 173 -4.79 11.00 4.44
N ALA A 174 -3.58 10.91 4.97
CA ALA A 174 -3.34 10.58 6.36
C ALA A 174 -4.00 11.59 7.29
N ALA A 175 -4.65 11.10 8.35
CA ALA A 175 -5.16 11.96 9.41
C ALA A 175 -3.99 12.70 10.09
N ARG A 176 -4.30 13.85 10.69
CA ARG A 176 -3.29 14.63 11.41
C ARG A 176 -3.45 14.44 12.91
N THR A 177 -2.33 14.41 13.59
CA THR A 177 -2.22 14.41 15.05
C THR A 177 -2.64 15.77 15.62
N ALA A 178 -2.77 15.87 16.94
CA ALA A 178 -3.16 17.12 17.60
C ALA A 178 -2.19 18.28 17.33
N ASP A 179 -0.92 17.99 17.07
CA ASP A 179 0.12 18.95 16.67
C ASP A 179 0.22 19.17 15.15
N GLY A 180 -0.74 18.65 14.38
CA GLY A 180 -0.88 18.87 12.94
C GLY A 180 0.01 18.01 12.05
N GLN A 181 0.80 17.07 12.58
CA GLN A 181 1.63 16.18 11.79
C GLN A 181 0.80 15.04 11.16
N PRO A 182 1.14 14.58 9.94
CA PRO A 182 0.58 13.33 9.43
C PRO A 182 0.86 12.17 10.40
N VAL A 183 -0.19 11.46 10.82
CA VAL A 183 -0.10 10.44 11.88
C VAL A 183 0.89 9.31 11.55
N ILE A 184 1.04 8.97 10.27
CA ILE A 184 2.01 7.97 9.81
C ILE A 184 3.44 8.32 10.24
N LEU A 185 3.81 9.61 10.21
CA LEU A 185 5.17 10.05 10.55
C LEU A 185 5.50 9.90 12.04
N THR A 186 4.48 9.88 12.89
CA THR A 186 4.63 9.60 14.32
C THR A 186 4.61 8.11 14.62
N VAL A 187 3.80 7.34 13.89
CA VAL A 187 3.57 5.92 14.16
C VAL A 187 4.64 5.03 13.54
N LEU A 188 5.09 5.33 12.30
CA LEU A 188 6.01 4.49 11.55
C LEU A 188 7.33 4.21 12.30
N PRO A 189 8.02 5.18 12.91
CA PRO A 189 9.27 4.91 13.67
C PRO A 189 9.05 3.92 14.81
N ARG A 190 7.95 4.07 15.57
CA ARG A 190 7.60 3.16 16.66
C ARG A 190 7.28 1.75 16.15
N LEU A 191 6.54 1.66 15.05
CA LEU A 191 6.23 0.39 14.41
C LEU A 191 7.52 -0.34 13.98
N LEU A 192 8.42 0.36 13.27
CA LEU A 192 9.70 -0.20 12.83
C LEU A 192 10.56 -0.71 13.99
N ALA A 193 10.59 0.02 15.11
CA ALA A 193 11.26 -0.44 16.34
C ALA A 193 10.62 -1.73 16.88
N THR A 194 9.29 -1.77 16.96
CA THR A 194 8.55 -2.96 17.40
C THR A 194 8.82 -4.18 16.50
N LEU A 195 8.83 -3.99 15.17
CA LEU A 195 9.11 -5.07 14.24
C LEU A 195 10.51 -5.66 14.48
N ARG A 196 11.51 -4.81 14.66
CA ARG A 196 12.87 -5.21 15.00
C ARG A 196 12.94 -5.96 16.32
N ASP A 197 12.31 -5.43 17.38
CA ASP A 197 12.32 -6.03 18.73
C ASP A 197 11.62 -7.40 18.74
N HIS A 198 10.61 -7.59 17.90
CA HIS A 198 9.93 -8.87 17.69
C HIS A 198 10.62 -9.75 16.66
N GLN A 199 11.77 -9.35 16.10
CA GLN A 199 12.49 -10.07 15.05
C GLN A 199 11.60 -10.38 13.83
N LEU A 200 10.69 -9.47 13.50
CA LEU A 200 9.89 -9.52 12.28
C LEU A 200 10.61 -8.76 11.17
N ASN A 201 10.73 -9.39 10.00
CA ASN A 201 11.45 -8.84 8.86
C ASN A 201 10.49 -8.14 7.89
N PRO A 202 10.49 -6.80 7.82
CA PRO A 202 9.62 -6.09 6.89
C PRO A 202 10.12 -6.24 5.44
N VAL A 203 9.19 -6.63 4.55
CA VAL A 203 9.48 -6.84 3.12
C VAL A 203 8.42 -6.13 2.27
N THR A 204 8.71 -5.98 0.97
CA THR A 204 7.70 -5.66 -0.04
C THR A 204 6.75 -6.85 -0.24
N LEU A 205 5.59 -6.64 -0.87
CA LEU A 205 4.77 -7.76 -1.32
C LEU A 205 5.59 -8.66 -2.25
N PRO A 206 5.53 -10.00 -2.09
CA PRO A 206 6.21 -10.93 -2.98
C PRO A 206 5.58 -10.88 -4.37
N ASP A 207 6.31 -11.33 -5.39
CA ASP A 207 5.70 -11.49 -6.70
C ASP A 207 4.52 -12.47 -6.62
N PRO A 208 3.44 -12.21 -7.38
CA PRO A 208 2.33 -13.15 -7.47
C PRO A 208 2.86 -14.54 -7.83
N THR A 209 2.44 -15.54 -7.06
CA THR A 209 2.72 -16.94 -7.43
C THR A 209 1.86 -17.28 -8.63
N SER A 210 2.51 -17.67 -9.70
CA SER A 210 1.90 -18.26 -10.91
C SER A 210 1.12 -19.53 -10.57
#